data_34a1d1c4c6caf5226a39ab291021cc28
#
_entry.id   34a1d1c4c6caf5226a39ab291021cc28
#
_cell.length_a   1.000
_cell.length_b   1.000
_cell.length_c   1.000
_cell.angle_alpha   90.00
_cell.angle_beta   90.00
_cell.angle_gamma   90.00
#
_symmetry.space_group_name_H-M   'P 1'
#
loop_
_entity.id
_entity.type
_entity.pdbx_description
1 polymer ?
#
loop_
_entity_poly.entity_id
_entity_poly.type
_entity_poly.pdbx_seq_one_letter_code
_entity_poly.pdbx_strand_id
1 'polypeptide(L)'
;MKELLNKNVLQVETSPIRAFNQYAVDHNATLFLTLGEPDFPTPTPIKEASTLSLNNNQTRYSSAQGSLKLREAICAFEKRVNHVEYAPEEVIVTVGSTEAISTALATMLNPGEEVIILQPAFPLYRQLIQMNSGVCVPIDTSLNQFQLSAEMLASAITDKTKAIIINSPNNPTGTILNAASLEVIYEAVKKHQLFVICDDVYNQLIFTEQPEQLSKYEDIRSYIITCQSFSKPYAMTGWRIGYMLADWAFIEEALKIHQYVLSCVNTFIQDAAVAALEYNVDEMVNSYRIRRDYVYNRLKGMNMEVELPEGTFYILPSIKKYGLTSYEFCQKLVLEQGVALIPGSYFEAEEYIRISFCVDMKVLEAAMDKLELFLSQFQEELN
;
A
#
# COMPACT_ATOMS: atom_id res chain seq x y z
N MET A 1 -35.05 3.90 1.78
CA MET A 1 -34.11 3.24 2.71
C MET A 1 -32.72 3.84 2.65
N LYS A 2 -32.11 4.03 1.46
CA LYS A 2 -30.74 4.64 1.35
C LYS A 2 -30.62 6.00 2.03
N GLU A 3 -31.64 6.85 1.94
CA GLU A 3 -31.66 8.20 2.55
C GLU A 3 -31.58 8.20 4.10
N LEU A 4 -31.87 7.06 4.72
CA LEU A 4 -31.81 6.87 6.18
C LEU A 4 -30.43 6.36 6.64
N LEU A 5 -29.53 6.02 5.72
CA LEU A 5 -28.20 5.52 6.03
C LEU A 5 -27.22 6.66 6.29
N ASN A 6 -26.06 6.32 6.88
CA ASN A 6 -24.98 7.26 7.12
C ASN A 6 -24.51 7.88 5.78
N LYS A 7 -24.57 9.20 5.68
CA LYS A 7 -24.23 9.95 4.46
C LYS A 7 -22.77 9.73 4.02
N ASN A 8 -21.85 9.57 4.95
CA ASN A 8 -20.45 9.32 4.64
C ASN A 8 -20.28 7.95 3.95
N VAL A 9 -20.99 6.93 4.44
CA VAL A 9 -20.97 5.58 3.84
C VAL A 9 -21.60 5.56 2.45
N LEU A 10 -22.61 6.39 2.20
CA LEU A 10 -23.22 6.50 0.87
C LEU A 10 -22.31 7.13 -0.19
N GLN A 11 -21.25 7.84 0.23
CA GLN A 11 -20.24 8.42 -0.66
C GLN A 11 -19.07 7.47 -0.93
N VAL A 12 -18.95 6.41 -0.13
CA VAL A 12 -17.88 5.42 -0.28
C VAL A 12 -18.18 4.47 -1.45
N GLU A 13 -17.21 4.32 -2.32
CA GLU A 13 -17.29 3.39 -3.45
C GLU A 13 -16.79 1.99 -3.07
N THR A 14 -17.37 0.98 -3.70
CA THR A 14 -16.82 -0.38 -3.62
C THR A 14 -15.49 -0.45 -4.37
N SER A 15 -14.62 -1.41 -4.00
CA SER A 15 -13.29 -1.51 -4.59
C SER A 15 -13.35 -1.63 -6.13
N PRO A 16 -12.90 -0.61 -6.89
CA PRO A 16 -12.93 -0.63 -8.35
C PRO A 16 -11.97 -1.70 -8.91
N ILE A 17 -10.87 -1.99 -8.21
CA ILE A 17 -9.91 -3.05 -8.58
C ILE A 17 -10.59 -4.41 -8.58
N ARG A 18 -11.40 -4.71 -7.54
CA ARG A 18 -12.14 -5.98 -7.47
C ARG A 18 -13.23 -6.05 -8.52
N ALA A 19 -13.91 -4.95 -8.78
CA ALA A 19 -14.95 -4.87 -9.81
C ALA A 19 -14.37 -5.14 -11.20
N PHE A 20 -13.20 -4.55 -11.53
CA PHE A 20 -12.55 -4.79 -12.82
C PHE A 20 -12.00 -6.23 -12.93
N ASN A 21 -11.48 -6.78 -11.84
CA ASN A 21 -11.06 -8.19 -11.83
C ASN A 21 -12.25 -9.13 -12.12
N GLN A 22 -13.43 -8.85 -11.53
CA GLN A 22 -14.64 -9.62 -11.83
C GLN A 22 -15.07 -9.43 -13.29
N TYR A 23 -15.04 -8.19 -13.81
CA TYR A 23 -15.30 -7.93 -15.23
C TYR A 23 -14.40 -8.79 -16.14
N ALA A 24 -13.11 -8.86 -15.86
CA ALA A 24 -12.18 -9.67 -16.63
C ALA A 24 -12.50 -11.18 -16.57
N VAL A 25 -12.92 -11.68 -15.40
CA VAL A 25 -13.39 -13.07 -15.26
C VAL A 25 -14.64 -13.31 -16.10
N ASP A 26 -15.63 -12.42 -16.05
CA ASP A 26 -16.89 -12.53 -16.78
C ASP A 26 -16.68 -12.47 -18.30
N HIS A 27 -15.57 -11.88 -18.76
CA HIS A 27 -15.18 -11.81 -20.19
C HIS A 27 -14.07 -12.80 -20.58
N ASN A 28 -13.90 -13.87 -19.78
CA ASN A 28 -12.99 -14.98 -20.05
C ASN A 28 -11.51 -14.58 -20.22
N ALA A 29 -11.03 -13.56 -19.50
CA ALA A 29 -9.60 -13.29 -19.42
C ALA A 29 -8.86 -14.53 -18.86
N THR A 30 -7.68 -14.79 -19.37
CA THR A 30 -6.86 -15.95 -18.97
C THR A 30 -5.58 -15.56 -18.24
N LEU A 31 -5.16 -14.31 -18.36
CA LEU A 31 -3.93 -13.79 -17.76
C LEU A 31 -4.27 -12.57 -16.88
N PHE A 32 -4.06 -12.71 -15.57
CA PHE A 32 -4.43 -11.72 -14.57
C PHE A 32 -3.19 -11.11 -13.92
N LEU A 33 -2.93 -9.83 -14.21
CA LEU A 33 -1.90 -9.02 -13.58
C LEU A 33 -2.56 -7.87 -12.79
N THR A 34 -3.68 -8.18 -12.14
CA THR A 34 -4.57 -7.20 -11.49
C THR A 34 -4.35 -7.09 -9.99
N LEU A 35 -4.16 -8.22 -9.31
CA LEU A 35 -4.12 -8.27 -7.85
C LEU A 35 -2.71 -8.09 -7.32
N GLY A 36 -2.61 -7.37 -6.20
CA GLY A 36 -1.39 -7.22 -5.44
C GLY A 36 -1.31 -8.26 -4.33
N GLU A 37 -1.19 -9.52 -4.70
CA GLU A 37 -1.09 -10.65 -3.78
C GLU A 37 0.09 -11.54 -4.19
N PRO A 38 1.07 -11.76 -3.27
CA PRO A 38 2.19 -12.64 -3.55
C PRO A 38 1.74 -14.03 -4.04
N ASP A 39 2.35 -14.52 -5.10
CA ASP A 39 2.14 -15.88 -5.62
C ASP A 39 2.92 -16.96 -4.85
N PHE A 40 3.75 -16.55 -3.90
CA PHE A 40 4.43 -17.44 -2.97
C PHE A 40 3.47 -17.93 -1.89
N PRO A 41 3.58 -19.19 -1.46
CA PRO A 41 2.90 -19.63 -0.24
C PRO A 41 3.53 -18.96 0.98
N THR A 42 2.73 -18.73 2.03
CA THR A 42 3.28 -18.35 3.35
C THR A 42 4.38 -19.33 3.74
N PRO A 43 5.58 -18.86 4.14
CA PRO A 43 6.71 -19.72 4.52
C PRO A 43 6.36 -20.75 5.59
N THR A 44 6.93 -21.95 5.46
CA THR A 44 6.63 -23.09 6.37
C THR A 44 6.86 -22.77 7.84
N PRO A 45 7.97 -22.13 8.28
CA PRO A 45 8.15 -21.81 9.70
C PRO A 45 7.04 -20.93 10.29
N ILE A 46 6.48 -20.02 9.49
CA ILE A 46 5.38 -19.14 9.91
C ILE A 46 4.09 -19.95 10.13
N LYS A 47 3.78 -20.87 9.20
CA LYS A 47 2.62 -21.77 9.32
C LYS A 47 2.74 -22.71 10.51
N GLU A 48 3.94 -23.27 10.73
CA GLU A 48 4.22 -24.16 11.84
C GLU A 48 4.07 -23.46 13.20
N ALA A 49 4.53 -22.20 13.32
CA ALA A 49 4.36 -21.39 14.53
C ALA A 49 2.88 -21.20 14.90
N SER A 50 2.03 -20.90 13.91
CA SER A 50 0.58 -20.78 14.12
C SER A 50 -0.05 -22.13 14.51
N THR A 51 0.34 -23.21 13.85
CA THR A 51 -0.15 -24.57 14.17
C THR A 51 0.23 -25.00 15.58
N LEU A 52 1.47 -24.72 15.98
CA LEU A 52 1.95 -25.00 17.34
C LEU A 52 1.15 -24.19 18.39
N SER A 53 0.90 -22.91 18.10
CA SER A 53 0.11 -22.02 18.97
C SER A 53 -1.32 -22.56 19.17
N LEU A 54 -1.97 -23.00 18.09
CA LEU A 54 -3.29 -23.65 18.16
C LEU A 54 -3.26 -24.94 18.98
N ASN A 55 -2.28 -25.81 18.74
CA ASN A 55 -2.12 -27.07 19.47
C ASN A 55 -1.87 -26.85 20.97
N ASN A 56 -1.26 -25.72 21.33
CA ASN A 56 -1.05 -25.28 22.70
C ASN A 56 -2.24 -24.51 23.30
N ASN A 57 -3.40 -24.53 22.63
CA ASN A 57 -4.64 -23.90 23.05
C ASN A 57 -4.52 -22.36 23.26
N GLN A 58 -3.68 -21.68 22.47
CA GLN A 58 -3.59 -20.22 22.46
C GLN A 58 -4.78 -19.62 21.69
N THR A 59 -5.99 -19.83 22.22
CA THR A 59 -7.28 -19.49 21.59
C THR A 59 -8.14 -18.53 22.42
N ARG A 60 -7.56 -17.97 23.49
CA ARG A 60 -8.21 -16.99 24.36
C ARG A 60 -7.83 -15.57 23.96
N TYR A 61 -8.53 -14.60 24.49
CA TYR A 61 -8.18 -13.19 24.29
C TYR A 61 -6.75 -12.90 24.75
N SER A 62 -5.99 -12.22 23.91
CA SER A 62 -4.74 -11.57 24.29
C SER A 62 -5.00 -10.17 24.85
N SER A 63 -3.93 -9.41 25.16
CA SER A 63 -4.04 -7.98 25.34
C SER A 63 -4.66 -7.32 24.10
N ALA A 64 -5.50 -6.31 24.29
CA ALA A 64 -6.07 -5.54 23.16
C ALA A 64 -4.95 -4.98 22.27
N GLN A 65 -3.88 -4.50 22.85
CA GLN A 65 -2.71 -3.95 22.14
C GLN A 65 -1.90 -5.02 21.38
N GLY A 66 -2.19 -6.29 21.59
CA GLY A 66 -1.41 -7.45 21.12
C GLY A 66 -0.53 -8.03 22.22
N SER A 67 -0.06 -9.26 22.02
CA SER A 67 0.80 -9.96 22.98
C SER A 67 2.13 -9.20 23.19
N LEU A 68 2.63 -9.15 24.42
CA LEU A 68 3.89 -8.48 24.72
C LEU A 68 5.03 -9.07 23.88
N LYS A 69 5.06 -10.40 23.74
CA LYS A 69 6.05 -11.12 22.90
C LYS A 69 6.11 -10.58 21.46
N LEU A 70 4.95 -10.37 20.83
CA LEU A 70 4.92 -9.85 19.47
C LEU A 70 5.32 -8.36 19.42
N ARG A 71 4.87 -7.55 20.37
CA ARG A 71 5.24 -6.13 20.42
C ARG A 71 6.75 -5.93 20.64
N GLU A 72 7.37 -6.74 21.51
CA GLU A 72 8.82 -6.77 21.68
C GLU A 72 9.56 -7.22 20.41
N ALA A 73 9.04 -8.24 19.72
CA ALA A 73 9.59 -8.70 18.44
C ALA A 73 9.50 -7.61 17.35
N ILE A 74 8.38 -6.87 17.29
CA ILE A 74 8.22 -5.72 16.40
C ILE A 74 9.26 -4.65 16.71
N CYS A 75 9.41 -4.25 17.96
CA CYS A 75 10.42 -3.25 18.36
C CYS A 75 11.86 -3.69 17.97
N ALA A 76 12.19 -4.95 18.18
CA ALA A 76 13.49 -5.51 17.80
C ALA A 76 13.68 -5.51 16.26
N PHE A 77 12.62 -5.81 15.51
CA PHE A 77 12.63 -5.76 14.05
C PHE A 77 12.82 -4.32 13.52
N GLU A 78 12.06 -3.35 14.01
CA GLU A 78 12.16 -1.95 13.60
C GLU A 78 13.55 -1.37 13.88
N LYS A 79 14.12 -1.70 15.05
CA LYS A 79 15.50 -1.32 15.37
C LYS A 79 16.52 -1.93 14.42
N ARG A 80 16.36 -3.21 14.06
CA ARG A 80 17.30 -3.95 13.19
C ARG A 80 17.21 -3.51 11.75
N VAL A 81 16.00 -3.33 11.20
CA VAL A 81 15.75 -3.14 9.77
C VAL A 81 15.61 -1.66 9.42
N ASN A 82 14.82 -0.92 10.19
CA ASN A 82 14.49 0.47 9.90
C ASN A 82 15.33 1.46 10.73
N HIS A 83 16.14 0.97 11.67
CA HIS A 83 16.98 1.77 12.57
C HIS A 83 16.18 2.78 13.42
N VAL A 84 14.95 2.43 13.78
CA VAL A 84 14.07 3.24 14.62
C VAL A 84 13.78 2.48 15.92
N GLU A 85 13.87 3.17 17.06
CA GLU A 85 13.61 2.58 18.36
C GLU A 85 12.20 2.93 18.85
N TYR A 86 11.44 1.89 19.21
CA TYR A 86 10.14 1.98 19.84
C TYR A 86 10.11 1.17 21.12
N ALA A 87 9.30 1.61 22.09
CA ALA A 87 8.93 0.81 23.25
C ALA A 87 7.71 -0.08 22.92
N PRO A 88 7.55 -1.24 23.58
CA PRO A 88 6.38 -2.10 23.33
C PRO A 88 5.03 -1.41 23.56
N GLU A 89 4.98 -0.37 24.38
CA GLU A 89 3.81 0.47 24.63
C GLU A 89 3.41 1.31 23.40
N GLU A 90 4.35 1.62 22.53
CA GLU A 90 4.17 2.40 21.31
C GLU A 90 3.71 1.56 20.12
N VAL A 91 3.29 0.31 20.34
CA VAL A 91 2.87 -0.66 19.31
C VAL A 91 1.42 -1.09 19.55
N ILE A 92 0.58 -1.05 18.51
CA ILE A 92 -0.72 -1.76 18.44
C ILE A 92 -0.64 -2.80 17.33
N VAL A 93 -0.89 -4.07 17.66
CA VAL A 93 -1.08 -5.14 16.67
C VAL A 93 -2.49 -5.02 16.06
N THR A 94 -2.59 -5.01 14.74
CA THR A 94 -3.82 -4.70 14.00
C THR A 94 -4.22 -5.81 13.01
N VAL A 95 -5.45 -5.77 12.51
CA VAL A 95 -5.94 -6.67 11.44
C VAL A 95 -5.47 -6.17 10.07
N GLY A 96 -4.14 -6.14 9.89
CA GLY A 96 -3.45 -5.56 8.74
C GLY A 96 -3.37 -4.03 8.82
N SER A 97 -2.60 -3.42 7.90
CA SER A 97 -2.44 -1.96 7.82
C SER A 97 -3.74 -1.21 7.53
N THR A 98 -4.70 -1.85 6.88
CA THR A 98 -6.02 -1.23 6.62
C THR A 98 -6.71 -0.80 7.91
N GLU A 99 -6.68 -1.66 8.94
CA GLU A 99 -7.23 -1.31 10.26
C GLU A 99 -6.34 -0.27 10.95
N ALA A 100 -5.02 -0.38 10.86
CA ALA A 100 -4.09 0.59 11.42
C ALA A 100 -4.38 2.01 10.89
N ILE A 101 -4.47 2.19 9.56
CA ILE A 101 -4.79 3.46 8.91
C ILE A 101 -6.18 3.97 9.31
N SER A 102 -7.18 3.07 9.34
CA SER A 102 -8.55 3.43 9.74
C SER A 102 -8.60 3.93 11.19
N THR A 103 -7.91 3.23 12.10
CA THR A 103 -7.81 3.61 13.52
C THR A 103 -7.04 4.92 13.68
N ALA A 104 -5.94 5.12 12.94
CA ALA A 104 -5.19 6.37 12.96
C ALA A 104 -6.07 7.56 12.55
N LEU A 105 -6.79 7.44 11.43
CA LEU A 105 -7.70 8.50 10.96
C LEU A 105 -8.84 8.77 11.95
N ALA A 106 -9.43 7.71 12.50
CA ALA A 106 -10.51 7.85 13.50
C ALA A 106 -10.03 8.49 14.81
N THR A 107 -8.73 8.34 15.14
CA THR A 107 -8.14 8.96 16.33
C THR A 107 -7.90 10.46 16.16
N MET A 108 -7.51 10.91 14.95
CA MET A 108 -7.05 12.28 14.76
C MET A 108 -8.07 13.21 14.11
N LEU A 109 -9.03 12.69 13.31
CA LEU A 109 -9.90 13.53 12.49
C LEU A 109 -11.15 14.01 13.22
N ASN A 110 -11.38 15.31 13.14
CA ASN A 110 -12.70 15.90 13.36
C ASN A 110 -13.41 16.12 12.01
N PRO A 111 -14.75 16.23 12.00
CA PRO A 111 -15.49 16.46 10.77
C PRO A 111 -15.03 17.70 10.00
N GLY A 112 -14.70 17.51 8.72
CA GLY A 112 -14.28 18.59 7.82
C GLY A 112 -12.79 18.94 7.86
N GLU A 113 -11.99 18.28 8.71
CA GLU A 113 -10.54 18.38 8.63
C GLU A 113 -10.00 17.68 7.38
N GLU A 114 -8.88 18.17 6.87
CA GLU A 114 -8.32 17.79 5.59
C GLU A 114 -7.14 16.82 5.77
N VAL A 115 -7.08 15.81 4.87
CA VAL A 115 -5.95 14.89 4.77
C VAL A 115 -5.41 14.93 3.37
N ILE A 116 -4.13 15.26 3.24
CA ILE A 116 -3.41 15.28 1.97
C ILE A 116 -3.03 13.86 1.59
N ILE A 117 -3.22 13.50 0.31
CA ILE A 117 -2.73 12.26 -0.30
C ILE A 117 -1.91 12.58 -1.54
N LEU A 118 -0.83 11.85 -1.76
CA LEU A 118 0.00 11.96 -2.96
C LEU A 118 -0.54 11.02 -4.03
N GLN A 119 -0.98 11.58 -5.15
CA GLN A 119 -1.46 10.82 -6.30
C GLN A 119 -0.31 10.56 -7.31
N PRO A 120 -0.31 9.41 -7.99
CA PRO A 120 -1.26 8.28 -7.92
C PRO A 120 -1.28 7.59 -6.55
N ALA A 121 -2.48 7.23 -6.06
CA ALA A 121 -2.66 6.72 -4.71
C ALA A 121 -3.56 5.47 -4.65
N PHE A 122 -3.31 4.61 -3.67
CA PHE A 122 -4.18 3.47 -3.42
C PHE A 122 -5.59 3.95 -3.00
N PRO A 123 -6.67 3.49 -3.66
CA PRO A 123 -8.04 4.00 -3.45
C PRO A 123 -8.54 3.96 -2.01
N LEU A 124 -7.95 3.11 -1.17
CA LEU A 124 -8.30 2.94 0.23
C LEU A 124 -8.27 4.27 1.02
N TYR A 125 -7.28 5.11 0.77
CA TYR A 125 -7.06 6.30 1.60
C TYR A 125 -8.23 7.27 1.50
N ARG A 126 -8.67 7.62 0.30
CA ARG A 126 -9.84 8.48 0.08
C ARG A 126 -11.08 7.93 0.79
N GLN A 127 -11.32 6.63 0.67
CA GLN A 127 -12.50 5.99 1.27
C GLN A 127 -12.45 6.05 2.80
N LEU A 128 -11.30 5.77 3.41
CA LEU A 128 -11.14 5.83 4.87
C LEU A 128 -11.23 7.26 5.41
N ILE A 129 -10.69 8.26 4.69
CA ILE A 129 -10.82 9.68 5.05
C ILE A 129 -12.30 10.07 5.07
N GLN A 130 -13.05 9.75 4.02
CA GLN A 130 -14.49 10.05 3.91
C GLN A 130 -15.32 9.33 4.98
N MET A 131 -15.02 8.06 5.27
CA MET A 131 -15.70 7.30 6.34
C MET A 131 -15.53 7.98 7.70
N ASN A 132 -14.39 8.64 7.93
CA ASN A 132 -14.11 9.38 9.16
C ASN A 132 -14.51 10.87 9.10
N SER A 133 -15.38 11.26 8.17
CA SER A 133 -15.86 12.63 7.99
C SER A 133 -14.78 13.65 7.60
N GLY A 134 -13.60 13.20 7.19
CA GLY A 134 -12.52 14.05 6.69
C GLY A 134 -12.70 14.42 5.22
N VAL A 135 -11.92 15.37 4.76
CA VAL A 135 -11.84 15.84 3.38
C VAL A 135 -10.52 15.39 2.78
N CYS A 136 -10.57 14.66 1.68
CA CYS A 136 -9.38 14.23 0.96
C CYS A 136 -8.88 15.36 0.06
N VAL A 137 -7.63 15.78 0.23
CA VAL A 137 -6.94 16.80 -0.59
C VAL A 137 -5.84 16.12 -1.39
N PRO A 138 -6.03 15.93 -2.71
CA PRO A 138 -5.03 15.27 -3.54
C PRO A 138 -3.93 16.22 -3.99
N ILE A 139 -2.70 15.71 -4.10
CA ILE A 139 -1.58 16.33 -4.80
C ILE A 139 -1.16 15.39 -5.93
N ASP A 140 -1.31 15.83 -7.18
CA ASP A 140 -0.83 15.07 -8.33
C ASP A 140 0.68 15.22 -8.48
N THR A 141 1.41 14.12 -8.32
CA THR A 141 2.88 14.07 -8.43
C THR A 141 3.35 13.51 -9.77
N SER A 142 2.45 13.17 -10.68
CA SER A 142 2.76 12.48 -11.94
C SER A 142 3.72 13.29 -12.84
N LEU A 143 3.61 14.61 -12.84
CA LEU A 143 4.49 15.49 -13.62
C LEU A 143 5.87 15.73 -12.98
N ASN A 144 6.08 15.26 -11.75
CA ASN A 144 7.33 15.39 -11.02
C ASN A 144 7.95 14.01 -10.69
N GLN A 145 7.87 13.07 -11.62
CA GLN A 145 8.41 11.72 -11.45
C GLN A 145 7.90 11.03 -10.15
N PHE A 146 6.67 11.31 -9.79
CA PHE A 146 6.02 10.83 -8.56
C PHE A 146 6.71 11.27 -7.26
N GLN A 147 7.45 12.40 -7.30
CA GLN A 147 8.09 13.03 -6.14
C GLN A 147 7.33 14.28 -5.70
N LEU A 148 7.42 14.62 -4.42
CA LEU A 148 6.76 15.80 -3.83
C LEU A 148 7.70 17.00 -3.85
N SER A 149 7.22 18.16 -4.31
CA SER A 149 7.94 19.43 -4.18
C SER A 149 7.36 20.33 -3.08
N ALA A 150 8.14 21.29 -2.63
CA ALA A 150 7.71 22.24 -1.61
C ALA A 150 6.51 23.10 -2.08
N GLU A 151 6.50 23.48 -3.37
CA GLU A 151 5.43 24.26 -3.97
C GLU A 151 4.12 23.46 -4.02
N MET A 152 4.19 22.17 -4.41
CA MET A 152 3.03 21.29 -4.43
C MET A 152 2.41 21.18 -3.04
N LEU A 153 3.23 20.90 -2.02
CA LEU A 153 2.74 20.74 -0.67
C LEU A 153 2.20 22.06 -0.09
N ALA A 154 2.92 23.17 -0.29
CA ALA A 154 2.49 24.48 0.20
C ALA A 154 1.16 24.93 -0.41
N SER A 155 0.86 24.56 -1.65
CA SER A 155 -0.41 24.89 -2.31
C SER A 155 -1.60 24.10 -1.77
N ALA A 156 -1.37 22.95 -1.14
CA ALA A 156 -2.40 22.05 -0.63
C ALA A 156 -2.68 22.24 0.87
N ILE A 157 -1.75 22.83 1.62
CA ILE A 157 -1.91 23.06 3.07
C ILE A 157 -2.84 24.25 3.31
N THR A 158 -3.85 24.02 4.16
CA THR A 158 -4.78 25.04 4.67
C THR A 158 -4.84 25.01 6.20
N ASP A 159 -5.60 25.92 6.81
CA ASP A 159 -5.85 25.90 8.26
C ASP A 159 -6.64 24.67 8.75
N LYS A 160 -7.19 23.88 7.81
CA LYS A 160 -7.92 22.65 8.10
C LYS A 160 -7.08 21.40 7.90
N THR A 161 -5.88 21.54 7.33
CA THR A 161 -5.02 20.40 7.07
C THR A 161 -4.58 19.75 8.36
N LYS A 162 -4.93 18.49 8.55
CA LYS A 162 -4.65 17.70 9.75
C LYS A 162 -3.51 16.73 9.56
N ALA A 163 -3.47 16.07 8.39
CA ALA A 163 -2.51 15.01 8.14
C ALA A 163 -2.12 14.90 6.67
N ILE A 164 -1.03 14.17 6.45
CA ILE A 164 -0.57 13.70 5.13
C ILE A 164 -0.49 12.18 5.19
N ILE A 165 -0.99 11.46 4.18
CA ILE A 165 -0.75 10.03 4.01
C ILE A 165 0.31 9.86 2.94
N ILE A 166 1.37 9.12 3.27
CA ILE A 166 2.41 8.70 2.34
C ILE A 166 2.46 7.17 2.26
N ASN A 167 2.75 6.66 1.07
CA ASN A 167 3.00 5.24 0.83
C ASN A 167 4.30 5.13 0.04
N SER A 168 5.36 4.65 0.69
CA SER A 168 6.70 4.57 0.11
C SER A 168 7.42 3.30 0.60
N PRO A 169 7.64 2.33 -0.30
CA PRO A 169 7.35 2.31 -1.75
C PRO A 169 5.86 2.38 -2.09
N ASN A 170 5.54 3.04 -3.20
CA ASN A 170 4.16 3.41 -3.55
C ASN A 170 3.41 2.32 -4.35
N ASN A 171 2.16 2.12 -4.05
CA ASN A 171 1.19 1.46 -4.91
C ASN A 171 0.28 2.56 -5.53
N PRO A 172 0.34 2.81 -6.86
CA PRO A 172 0.69 1.86 -7.94
C PRO A 172 2.06 2.05 -8.60
N THR A 173 2.83 3.09 -8.29
CA THR A 173 3.98 3.52 -9.09
C THR A 173 5.24 2.66 -8.90
N GLY A 174 5.40 2.04 -7.73
CA GLY A 174 6.63 1.38 -7.31
C GLY A 174 7.75 2.35 -6.91
N THR A 175 7.49 3.65 -6.89
CA THR A 175 8.46 4.70 -6.57
C THR A 175 8.67 4.81 -5.06
N ILE A 176 9.89 5.13 -4.66
CA ILE A 176 10.26 5.51 -3.30
C ILE A 176 10.38 7.04 -3.25
N LEU A 177 9.83 7.66 -2.20
CA LEU A 177 10.04 9.09 -1.97
C LEU A 177 11.51 9.36 -1.69
N ASN A 178 12.11 10.24 -2.46
CA ASN A 178 13.51 10.61 -2.31
C ASN A 178 13.75 11.53 -1.10
N ALA A 179 15.03 11.75 -0.74
CA ALA A 179 15.39 12.58 0.40
C ALA A 179 14.81 14.01 0.31
N ALA A 180 14.71 14.59 -0.90
CA ALA A 180 14.14 15.93 -1.07
C ALA A 180 12.64 15.94 -0.77
N SER A 181 11.88 14.92 -1.18
CA SER A 181 10.47 14.77 -0.84
C SER A 181 10.25 14.59 0.66
N LEU A 182 11.11 13.79 1.32
CA LEU A 182 11.05 13.57 2.76
C LEU A 182 11.37 14.86 3.54
N GLU A 183 12.34 15.64 3.10
CA GLU A 183 12.69 16.93 3.70
C GLU A 183 11.54 17.93 3.59
N VAL A 184 10.84 17.96 2.46
CA VAL A 184 9.63 18.79 2.27
C VAL A 184 8.55 18.44 3.30
N ILE A 185 8.33 17.14 3.54
CA ILE A 185 7.37 16.66 4.55
C ILE A 185 7.84 17.03 5.96
N TYR A 186 9.11 16.79 6.27
CA TYR A 186 9.70 17.12 7.56
C TYR A 186 9.52 18.60 7.93
N GLU A 187 9.85 19.52 7.02
CA GLU A 187 9.69 20.95 7.25
C GLU A 187 8.21 21.35 7.39
N ALA A 188 7.31 20.72 6.63
CA ALA A 188 5.88 20.97 6.77
C ALA A 188 5.33 20.51 8.12
N VAL A 189 5.76 19.33 8.61
CA VAL A 189 5.37 18.82 9.94
C VAL A 189 5.84 19.78 11.04
N LYS A 190 7.09 20.23 11.00
CA LYS A 190 7.64 21.20 11.98
C LYS A 190 6.87 22.51 11.99
N LYS A 191 6.55 23.03 10.81
CA LYS A 191 5.91 24.33 10.66
C LYS A 191 4.44 24.33 11.02
N HIS A 192 3.71 23.29 10.61
CA HIS A 192 2.25 23.23 10.67
C HIS A 192 1.72 22.23 11.69
N GLN A 193 2.58 21.44 12.33
CA GLN A 193 2.23 20.39 13.30
C GLN A 193 1.24 19.35 12.71
N LEU A 194 1.51 18.92 11.47
CA LEU A 194 0.70 17.93 10.76
C LEU A 194 1.08 16.51 11.18
N PHE A 195 0.10 15.65 11.30
CA PHE A 195 0.36 14.21 11.39
C PHE A 195 0.80 13.65 10.03
N VAL A 196 1.64 12.62 10.06
CA VAL A 196 1.99 11.83 8.87
C VAL A 196 1.66 10.38 9.11
N ILE A 197 0.78 9.83 8.28
CA ILE A 197 0.51 8.39 8.24
C ILE A 197 1.42 7.79 7.17
N CYS A 198 2.40 7.00 7.60
CA CYS A 198 3.29 6.24 6.73
C CYS A 198 2.71 4.85 6.50
N ASP A 199 2.16 4.58 5.31
CA ASP A 199 1.75 3.24 4.91
C ASP A 199 2.96 2.50 4.33
N ASP A 200 3.67 1.79 5.20
CA ASP A 200 4.98 1.17 4.92
C ASP A 200 4.87 -0.32 4.57
N VAL A 201 3.71 -0.77 4.09
CA VAL A 201 3.43 -2.20 3.83
C VAL A 201 4.39 -2.87 2.84
N TYR A 202 5.14 -2.08 2.08
CA TYR A 202 6.12 -2.55 1.09
C TYR A 202 7.57 -2.31 1.52
N ASN A 203 7.85 -1.87 2.73
CA ASN A 203 9.18 -1.47 3.18
C ASN A 203 10.25 -2.57 3.16
N GLN A 204 9.87 -3.83 3.00
CA GLN A 204 10.77 -4.97 2.78
C GLN A 204 10.81 -5.45 1.32
N LEU A 205 9.94 -4.91 0.46
CA LEU A 205 9.93 -5.21 -0.97
C LEU A 205 10.62 -4.07 -1.73
N ILE A 206 11.91 -3.90 -1.48
CA ILE A 206 12.75 -2.82 -1.98
C ILE A 206 13.85 -3.40 -2.86
N PHE A 207 14.14 -2.73 -3.97
CA PHE A 207 15.13 -3.15 -4.95
C PHE A 207 16.36 -2.26 -4.98
N THR A 208 16.36 -1.21 -4.19
CA THR A 208 17.43 -0.23 -3.98
C THR A 208 17.96 -0.31 -2.54
N GLU A 209 18.63 0.73 -2.07
CA GLU A 209 18.97 0.89 -0.66
C GLU A 209 17.71 1.19 0.18
N GLN A 210 17.74 0.83 1.47
CA GLN A 210 16.66 1.08 2.40
C GLN A 210 16.43 2.60 2.53
N PRO A 211 15.19 3.09 2.28
CA PRO A 211 14.89 4.51 2.41
C PRO A 211 14.92 4.96 3.87
N GLU A 212 15.17 6.24 4.08
CA GLU A 212 15.04 6.84 5.40
C GLU A 212 13.60 6.81 5.89
N GLN A 213 13.45 6.64 7.20
CA GLN A 213 12.17 6.70 7.89
C GLN A 213 11.99 8.06 8.56
N LEU A 214 10.85 8.73 8.38
CA LEU A 214 10.55 10.01 9.03
C LEU A 214 10.54 9.89 10.56
N SER A 215 10.21 8.74 11.09
CA SER A 215 10.23 8.43 12.54
C SER A 215 11.61 8.47 13.20
N LYS A 216 12.69 8.57 12.41
CA LYS A 216 14.05 8.81 12.92
C LYS A 216 14.26 10.22 13.48
N TYR A 217 13.50 11.19 13.00
CA TYR A 217 13.65 12.59 13.40
C TYR A 217 12.89 12.81 14.72
N GLU A 218 13.64 12.91 15.82
CA GLU A 218 13.07 12.99 17.18
C GLU A 218 12.13 14.19 17.37
N ASP A 219 12.40 15.31 16.73
CA ASP A 219 11.65 16.55 16.86
C ASP A 219 10.27 16.54 16.16
N ILE A 220 10.02 15.58 15.26
CA ILE A 220 8.71 15.38 14.64
C ILE A 220 8.09 14.02 14.97
N ARG A 221 8.79 13.17 15.72
CA ARG A 221 8.40 11.76 15.95
C ARG A 221 6.98 11.62 16.52
N SER A 222 6.55 12.54 17.38
CA SER A 222 5.19 12.54 17.95
C SER A 222 4.06 12.77 16.94
N TYR A 223 4.39 13.18 15.72
CA TYR A 223 3.44 13.35 14.61
C TYR A 223 3.47 12.20 13.60
N ILE A 224 4.39 11.27 13.74
CA ILE A 224 4.56 10.17 12.76
C ILE A 224 3.82 8.92 13.23
N ILE A 225 2.93 8.40 12.38
CA ILE A 225 2.20 7.16 12.58
C ILE A 225 2.61 6.18 11.48
N THR A 226 3.35 5.13 11.82
CA THR A 226 3.77 4.09 10.88
C THR A 226 2.77 2.94 10.90
N CYS A 227 2.24 2.58 9.75
CA CYS A 227 1.30 1.48 9.54
C CYS A 227 1.97 0.38 8.73
N GLN A 228 2.09 -0.81 9.31
CA GLN A 228 2.79 -1.95 8.73
C GLN A 228 1.90 -3.16 8.55
N SER A 229 2.29 -4.06 7.64
CA SER A 229 1.56 -5.30 7.38
C SER A 229 2.49 -6.48 7.12
N PHE A 230 2.10 -7.65 7.60
CA PHE A 230 2.73 -8.92 7.25
C PHE A 230 2.28 -9.47 5.89
N SER A 231 1.27 -8.84 5.29
CA SER A 231 0.60 -9.34 4.07
C SER A 231 1.53 -9.51 2.89
N LYS A 232 2.42 -8.53 2.64
CA LYS A 232 3.22 -8.49 1.41
C LYS A 232 4.58 -9.17 1.56
N PRO A 233 5.40 -8.82 2.57
CA PRO A 233 6.74 -9.40 2.69
C PRO A 233 6.74 -10.88 3.05
N TYR A 234 5.65 -11.39 3.65
CA TYR A 234 5.60 -12.78 4.12
C TYR A 234 4.52 -13.64 3.46
N ALA A 235 3.91 -13.15 2.37
CA ALA A 235 2.80 -13.81 1.69
C ALA A 235 1.67 -14.20 2.67
N MET A 236 1.27 -13.27 3.54
CA MET A 236 0.30 -13.46 4.61
C MET A 236 -0.98 -12.65 4.39
N THR A 237 -1.42 -12.45 3.14
CA THR A 237 -2.57 -11.60 2.80
C THR A 237 -3.86 -12.05 3.49
N GLY A 238 -4.12 -13.37 3.53
CA GLY A 238 -5.29 -13.97 4.16
C GLY A 238 -5.23 -14.04 5.69
N TRP A 239 -4.07 -13.82 6.30
CA TRP A 239 -3.89 -13.91 7.75
C TRP A 239 -4.43 -12.68 8.49
N ARG A 240 -4.54 -11.56 7.80
CA ARG A 240 -5.05 -10.30 8.35
C ARG A 240 -4.31 -9.86 9.62
N ILE A 241 -3.01 -9.63 9.52
CA ILE A 241 -2.18 -9.13 10.63
C ILE A 241 -1.23 -8.03 10.16
N GLY A 242 -1.07 -7.00 10.99
CA GLY A 242 -0.22 -5.85 10.82
C GLY A 242 0.02 -5.16 12.16
N TYR A 243 0.56 -3.97 12.14
CA TYR A 243 0.76 -3.16 13.34
C TYR A 243 0.81 -1.67 13.03
N MET A 244 0.56 -0.87 14.07
CA MET A 244 0.74 0.57 14.13
C MET A 244 1.83 0.89 15.13
N LEU A 245 2.68 1.86 14.78
CA LEU A 245 3.70 2.46 15.63
C LEU A 245 3.46 3.95 15.69
N ALA A 246 3.46 4.53 16.88
CA ALA A 246 3.38 5.96 17.09
C ALA A 246 3.85 6.31 18.52
N ASP A 247 3.97 7.60 18.81
CA ASP A 247 4.19 8.08 20.17
C ASP A 247 3.11 7.55 21.13
N TRP A 248 3.50 7.25 22.36
CA TRP A 248 2.59 6.69 23.39
C TRP A 248 1.30 7.52 23.56
N ALA A 249 1.39 8.82 23.54
CA ALA A 249 0.20 9.67 23.71
C ALA A 249 -0.83 9.47 22.59
N PHE A 250 -0.38 9.17 21.36
CA PHE A 250 -1.26 8.80 20.25
C PHE A 250 -1.79 7.38 20.40
N ILE A 251 -0.92 6.42 20.75
CA ILE A 251 -1.28 5.01 20.93
C ILE A 251 -2.34 4.84 22.01
N GLU A 252 -2.25 5.57 23.14
CA GLU A 252 -3.23 5.51 24.22
C GLU A 252 -4.66 5.88 23.73
N GLU A 253 -4.78 6.86 22.86
CA GLU A 253 -6.07 7.27 22.28
C GLU A 253 -6.53 6.28 21.17
N ALA A 254 -5.63 5.86 20.30
CA ALA A 254 -5.91 4.90 19.24
C ALA A 254 -6.38 3.55 19.80
N LEU A 255 -5.81 3.12 20.93
CA LEU A 255 -6.18 1.88 21.59
C LEU A 255 -7.64 1.86 22.06
N LYS A 256 -8.23 2.99 22.39
CA LYS A 256 -9.66 3.09 22.76
C LYS A 256 -10.56 2.67 21.60
N ILE A 257 -10.22 3.11 20.38
CA ILE A 257 -10.96 2.74 19.17
C ILE A 257 -10.73 1.26 18.85
N HIS A 258 -9.48 0.85 18.77
CA HIS A 258 -9.08 -0.51 18.45
C HIS A 258 -9.79 -1.55 19.36
N GLN A 259 -9.75 -1.37 20.67
CA GLN A 259 -10.35 -2.33 21.61
C GLN A 259 -11.87 -2.44 21.51
N TYR A 260 -12.59 -1.34 21.17
CA TYR A 260 -14.03 -1.39 21.02
C TYR A 260 -14.48 -1.91 19.64
N VAL A 261 -13.65 -1.81 18.61
CA VAL A 261 -13.93 -2.34 17.28
C VAL A 261 -13.58 -3.82 17.18
N LEU A 262 -12.44 -4.24 17.78
CA LEU A 262 -11.87 -5.56 17.53
C LEU A 262 -11.68 -6.41 18.80
N SER A 263 -11.54 -5.81 19.97
CA SER A 263 -11.10 -6.43 21.24
C SER A 263 -9.63 -6.83 21.25
N CYS A 264 -9.18 -7.72 20.37
CA CYS A 264 -7.78 -8.07 20.14
C CYS A 264 -7.65 -8.84 18.81
N VAL A 265 -6.44 -8.88 18.26
CA VAL A 265 -6.12 -9.74 17.11
C VAL A 265 -6.04 -11.21 17.55
N ASN A 266 -6.35 -12.12 16.63
CA ASN A 266 -6.32 -13.57 16.89
C ASN A 266 -4.99 -14.02 17.48
N THR A 267 -5.03 -14.62 18.66
CA THR A 267 -3.84 -14.92 19.49
C THR A 267 -2.86 -15.85 18.78
N PHE A 268 -3.35 -16.93 18.16
CA PHE A 268 -2.51 -17.92 17.49
C PHE A 268 -1.80 -17.38 16.23
N ILE A 269 -2.34 -16.31 15.61
CA ILE A 269 -1.70 -15.64 14.47
C ILE A 269 -0.52 -14.77 14.94
N GLN A 270 -0.56 -14.27 16.16
CA GLN A 270 0.49 -13.42 16.69
C GLN A 270 1.81 -14.17 16.87
N ASP A 271 1.78 -15.47 17.24
CA ASP A 271 2.98 -16.31 17.30
C ASP A 271 3.56 -16.54 15.87
N ALA A 272 2.70 -16.67 14.86
CA ALA A 272 3.17 -16.73 13.48
C ALA A 272 3.82 -15.41 13.02
N ALA A 273 3.30 -14.26 13.46
CA ALA A 273 3.89 -12.96 13.17
C ALA A 273 5.27 -12.79 13.80
N VAL A 274 5.49 -13.32 15.02
CA VAL A 274 6.84 -13.37 15.62
C VAL A 274 7.81 -14.16 14.73
N ALA A 275 7.39 -15.34 14.25
CA ALA A 275 8.22 -16.14 13.36
C ALA A 275 8.47 -15.44 12.00
N ALA A 276 7.50 -14.66 11.53
CA ALA A 276 7.63 -13.89 10.29
C ALA A 276 8.70 -12.80 10.39
N LEU A 277 8.79 -12.08 11.51
CA LEU A 277 9.80 -11.03 11.74
C LEU A 277 11.25 -11.56 11.80
N GLU A 278 11.41 -12.86 12.02
CA GLU A 278 12.70 -13.57 12.00
C GLU A 278 13.02 -14.18 10.61
N TYR A 279 12.01 -14.26 9.72
CA TYR A 279 12.15 -14.90 8.42
C TYR A 279 12.85 -13.98 7.42
N ASN A 280 13.86 -14.51 6.70
CA ASN A 280 14.54 -13.80 5.65
C ASN A 280 13.71 -13.83 4.35
N VAL A 281 13.41 -12.66 3.79
CA VAL A 281 12.60 -12.49 2.57
C VAL A 281 13.42 -12.25 1.30
N ASP A 282 14.75 -12.27 1.37
CA ASP A 282 15.65 -11.89 0.28
C ASP A 282 15.42 -12.71 -1.00
N GLU A 283 15.14 -14.01 -0.87
CA GLU A 283 14.88 -14.89 -2.01
C GLU A 283 13.62 -14.44 -2.77
N MET A 284 12.55 -14.11 -2.06
CA MET A 284 11.31 -13.61 -2.63
C MET A 284 11.51 -12.22 -3.26
N VAL A 285 12.20 -11.33 -2.57
CA VAL A 285 12.53 -9.97 -3.07
C VAL A 285 13.38 -10.07 -4.35
N ASN A 286 14.37 -10.96 -4.37
CA ASN A 286 15.19 -11.17 -5.56
C ASN A 286 14.38 -11.74 -6.74
N SER A 287 13.42 -12.64 -6.47
CA SER A 287 12.50 -13.13 -7.51
C SER A 287 11.66 -11.99 -8.09
N TYR A 288 11.12 -11.09 -7.24
CA TYR A 288 10.39 -9.91 -7.72
C TYR A 288 11.29 -8.94 -8.49
N ARG A 289 12.55 -8.78 -8.10
CA ARG A 289 13.51 -7.96 -8.86
C ARG A 289 13.71 -8.49 -10.28
N ILE A 290 13.87 -9.80 -10.45
CA ILE A 290 14.00 -10.45 -11.77
C ILE A 290 12.75 -10.22 -12.62
N ARG A 291 11.57 -10.38 -12.04
CA ARG A 291 10.28 -10.15 -12.72
C ARG A 291 10.08 -8.69 -13.10
N ARG A 292 10.43 -7.75 -12.20
CA ARG A 292 10.44 -6.32 -12.47
C ARG A 292 11.29 -5.98 -13.68
N ASP A 293 12.53 -6.44 -13.68
CA ASP A 293 13.50 -6.16 -14.74
C ASP A 293 13.03 -6.71 -16.08
N TYR A 294 12.43 -7.90 -16.08
CA TYR A 294 11.83 -8.49 -17.27
C TYR A 294 10.69 -7.62 -17.80
N VAL A 295 9.69 -7.31 -16.96
CA VAL A 295 8.53 -6.51 -17.38
C VAL A 295 8.95 -5.12 -17.83
N TYR A 296 9.83 -4.44 -17.08
CA TYR A 296 10.36 -3.13 -17.44
C TYR A 296 11.03 -3.14 -18.82
N ASN A 297 11.92 -4.10 -19.09
CA ASN A 297 12.61 -4.20 -20.37
C ASN A 297 11.65 -4.48 -21.53
N ARG A 298 10.62 -5.33 -21.31
CA ARG A 298 9.58 -5.58 -22.32
C ARG A 298 8.79 -4.30 -22.64
N LEU A 299 8.36 -3.54 -21.64
CA LEU A 299 7.64 -2.28 -21.80
C LEU A 299 8.50 -1.23 -22.53
N LYS A 300 9.76 -1.11 -22.19
CA LYS A 300 10.72 -0.23 -22.92
C LYS A 300 10.89 -0.68 -24.38
N GLY A 301 10.97 -2.00 -24.64
CA GLY A 301 11.02 -2.55 -25.99
C GLY A 301 9.79 -2.22 -26.84
N MET A 302 8.61 -2.10 -26.21
CA MET A 302 7.34 -1.66 -26.80
C MET A 302 7.25 -0.13 -26.93
N ASN A 303 8.32 0.61 -26.61
CA ASN A 303 8.35 2.08 -26.56
C ASN A 303 7.33 2.70 -25.59
N MET A 304 6.92 2.00 -24.54
CA MET A 304 6.09 2.60 -23.48
C MET A 304 6.95 3.47 -22.56
N GLU A 305 6.40 4.63 -22.21
CA GLU A 305 6.98 5.48 -21.17
C GLU A 305 6.68 4.86 -19.81
N VAL A 306 7.72 4.61 -19.01
CA VAL A 306 7.60 3.94 -17.72
C VAL A 306 8.84 4.21 -16.87
N GLU A 307 8.63 4.48 -15.59
CA GLU A 307 9.67 4.54 -14.58
C GLU A 307 10.02 3.15 -14.05
N LEU A 308 11.28 2.92 -13.72
CA LEU A 308 11.73 1.66 -13.11
C LEU A 308 11.30 1.62 -11.65
N PRO A 309 10.47 0.65 -11.23
CA PRO A 309 10.07 0.55 -9.83
C PRO A 309 11.27 0.31 -8.90
N GLU A 310 11.33 1.05 -7.81
CA GLU A 310 12.35 0.93 -6.77
C GLU A 310 11.92 -0.04 -5.67
N GLY A 311 10.61 -0.31 -5.59
CA GLY A 311 10.02 -1.25 -4.64
C GLY A 311 8.67 -1.78 -5.12
N THR A 312 7.96 -2.48 -4.24
CA THR A 312 6.68 -3.16 -4.48
C THR A 312 6.77 -4.31 -5.48
N PHE A 313 5.65 -4.69 -6.06
CA PHE A 313 5.55 -5.59 -7.21
C PHE A 313 4.60 -5.01 -8.28
N TYR A 314 4.59 -3.67 -8.39
CA TYR A 314 3.81 -2.94 -9.38
C TYR A 314 4.69 -2.11 -10.29
N ILE A 315 4.19 -1.89 -11.51
CA ILE A 315 4.77 -0.98 -12.48
C ILE A 315 3.63 -0.23 -13.19
N LEU A 316 3.86 1.05 -13.47
CA LEU A 316 2.83 1.99 -13.97
C LEU A 316 3.25 2.62 -15.30
N PRO A 317 3.15 1.90 -16.45
CA PRO A 317 3.45 2.46 -17.75
C PRO A 317 2.36 3.44 -18.22
N SER A 318 2.78 4.49 -18.92
CA SER A 318 1.89 5.46 -19.58
C SER A 318 1.26 4.90 -20.85
N ILE A 319 -0.03 5.19 -21.02
CA ILE A 319 -0.80 4.88 -22.21
C ILE A 319 -1.22 6.13 -22.98
N LYS A 320 -0.77 7.30 -22.58
CA LYS A 320 -1.14 8.62 -23.12
C LYS A 320 -1.10 8.68 -24.65
N LYS A 321 -0.08 8.09 -25.26
CA LYS A 321 0.13 8.12 -26.70
C LYS A 321 -0.90 7.33 -27.53
N TYR A 322 -1.69 6.45 -26.88
CA TYR A 322 -2.69 5.62 -27.57
C TYR A 322 -4.07 6.28 -27.67
N GLY A 323 -4.28 7.42 -27.00
CA GLY A 323 -5.51 8.22 -27.12
C GLY A 323 -6.76 7.55 -26.53
N LEU A 324 -6.60 6.51 -25.71
CA LEU A 324 -7.66 5.81 -25.00
C LEU A 324 -7.69 6.24 -23.53
N THR A 325 -8.85 6.18 -22.90
CA THR A 325 -8.95 6.18 -21.45
C THR A 325 -8.33 4.91 -20.89
N SER A 326 -7.83 4.95 -19.65
CA SER A 326 -7.22 3.78 -19.02
C SER A 326 -8.20 2.62 -18.90
N TYR A 327 -9.48 2.93 -18.70
CA TYR A 327 -10.54 1.93 -18.64
C TYR A 327 -10.79 1.28 -20.01
N GLU A 328 -10.93 2.07 -21.08
CA GLU A 328 -11.09 1.55 -22.44
C GLU A 328 -9.92 0.70 -22.90
N PHE A 329 -8.68 1.15 -22.58
CA PHE A 329 -7.48 0.38 -22.88
C PHE A 329 -7.51 -0.99 -22.22
N CYS A 330 -7.78 -1.04 -20.92
CA CYS A 330 -7.84 -2.30 -20.18
C CYS A 330 -9.00 -3.19 -20.63
N GLN A 331 -10.17 -2.61 -20.96
CA GLN A 331 -11.31 -3.37 -21.51
C GLN A 331 -10.97 -4.01 -22.87
N LYS A 332 -10.42 -3.25 -23.80
CA LYS A 332 -10.01 -3.76 -25.11
C LYS A 332 -8.99 -4.88 -24.97
N LEU A 333 -7.99 -4.70 -24.10
CA LEU A 333 -6.96 -5.70 -23.85
C LEU A 333 -7.56 -7.01 -23.29
N VAL A 334 -8.56 -6.94 -22.42
CA VAL A 334 -9.31 -8.11 -21.93
C VAL A 334 -10.04 -8.79 -23.09
N LEU A 335 -10.81 -8.04 -23.89
CA LEU A 335 -11.67 -8.59 -24.93
C LEU A 335 -10.88 -9.18 -26.11
N GLU A 336 -9.77 -8.56 -26.50
CA GLU A 336 -9.01 -8.92 -27.68
C GLU A 336 -7.90 -9.93 -27.40
N GLN A 337 -7.27 -9.84 -26.22
CA GLN A 337 -6.09 -10.63 -25.86
C GLN A 337 -6.28 -11.50 -24.62
N GLY A 338 -7.35 -11.30 -23.85
CA GLY A 338 -7.60 -12.03 -22.61
C GLY A 338 -6.60 -11.70 -21.49
N VAL A 339 -6.02 -10.49 -21.49
CA VAL A 339 -5.09 -9.99 -20.47
C VAL A 339 -5.76 -8.94 -19.62
N ALA A 340 -5.78 -9.12 -18.32
CA ALA A 340 -6.36 -8.20 -17.36
C ALA A 340 -5.27 -7.39 -16.64
N LEU A 341 -5.29 -6.07 -16.82
CA LEU A 341 -4.49 -5.07 -16.10
C LEU A 341 -5.45 -4.14 -15.34
N ILE A 342 -4.94 -3.26 -14.49
CA ILE A 342 -5.81 -2.32 -13.77
C ILE A 342 -5.74 -0.92 -14.39
N PRO A 343 -6.91 -0.31 -14.69
CA PRO A 343 -6.99 1.07 -15.14
C PRO A 343 -6.33 2.04 -14.15
N GLY A 344 -5.53 2.97 -14.67
CA GLY A 344 -4.87 3.98 -13.84
C GLY A 344 -5.86 4.97 -13.22
N SER A 345 -7.03 5.19 -13.83
CA SER A 345 -8.11 6.01 -13.28
C SER A 345 -8.51 5.59 -11.85
N TYR A 346 -8.36 4.32 -11.49
CA TYR A 346 -8.62 3.84 -10.13
C TYR A 346 -7.61 4.31 -9.08
N PHE A 347 -6.48 4.85 -9.55
CA PHE A 347 -5.44 5.47 -8.72
C PHE A 347 -5.36 6.98 -8.98
N GLU A 348 -6.36 7.54 -9.68
CA GLU A 348 -6.41 8.94 -10.12
C GLU A 348 -5.26 9.29 -11.11
N ALA A 349 -4.87 8.34 -11.96
CA ALA A 349 -3.82 8.43 -12.95
C ALA A 349 -4.33 7.95 -14.33
N GLU A 350 -5.21 8.73 -14.97
CA GLU A 350 -5.95 8.35 -16.19
C GLU A 350 -5.04 7.95 -17.36
N GLU A 351 -3.87 8.61 -17.48
CA GLU A 351 -2.92 8.36 -18.58
C GLU A 351 -2.05 7.09 -18.37
N TYR A 352 -2.37 6.27 -17.37
CA TYR A 352 -1.55 5.12 -16.97
C TYR A 352 -2.37 3.84 -16.84
N ILE A 353 -1.67 2.70 -16.79
CA ILE A 353 -2.22 1.39 -16.40
C ILE A 353 -1.29 0.75 -15.35
N ARG A 354 -1.85 0.03 -14.38
CA ARG A 354 -1.04 -0.70 -13.40
C ARG A 354 -0.91 -2.17 -13.79
N ILE A 355 0.33 -2.66 -13.82
CA ILE A 355 0.69 -4.06 -14.00
C ILE A 355 1.23 -4.58 -12.67
N SER A 356 0.66 -5.69 -12.16
CA SER A 356 1.21 -6.43 -11.04
C SER A 356 2.13 -7.54 -11.55
N PHE A 357 3.40 -7.54 -11.15
CA PHE A 357 4.35 -8.59 -11.55
C PHE A 357 4.59 -9.66 -10.47
N CYS A 358 3.69 -9.76 -9.50
CA CYS A 358 3.69 -10.79 -8.46
C CYS A 358 2.99 -12.09 -8.92
N VAL A 359 3.31 -12.55 -10.11
CA VAL A 359 2.81 -13.79 -10.70
C VAL A 359 3.97 -14.58 -11.32
N ASP A 360 3.75 -15.87 -11.65
CA ASP A 360 4.77 -16.72 -12.26
C ASP A 360 5.34 -16.11 -13.55
N MET A 361 6.64 -16.32 -13.79
CA MET A 361 7.34 -15.77 -14.96
C MET A 361 6.69 -16.15 -16.29
N LYS A 362 6.16 -17.37 -16.44
CA LYS A 362 5.47 -17.80 -17.67
C LYS A 362 4.19 -17.02 -17.92
N VAL A 363 3.49 -16.61 -16.84
CA VAL A 363 2.31 -15.76 -16.94
C VAL A 363 2.72 -14.35 -17.40
N LEU A 364 3.84 -13.82 -16.89
CA LEU A 364 4.38 -12.52 -17.31
C LEU A 364 4.82 -12.56 -18.77
N GLU A 365 5.54 -13.59 -19.19
CA GLU A 365 5.98 -13.77 -20.58
C GLU A 365 4.77 -13.79 -21.54
N ALA A 366 3.78 -14.63 -21.27
CA ALA A 366 2.58 -14.71 -22.09
C ALA A 366 1.76 -13.40 -22.10
N ALA A 367 1.68 -12.70 -20.96
CA ALA A 367 0.96 -11.43 -20.88
C ALA A 367 1.68 -10.31 -21.65
N MET A 368 3.02 -10.24 -21.56
CA MET A 368 3.81 -9.24 -22.29
C MET A 368 3.77 -9.50 -23.81
N ASP A 369 3.80 -10.75 -24.27
CA ASP A 369 3.66 -11.08 -25.70
C ASP A 369 2.30 -10.63 -26.25
N LYS A 370 1.23 -10.88 -25.49
CA LYS A 370 -0.13 -10.43 -25.89
C LYS A 370 -0.30 -8.93 -25.81
N LEU A 371 0.32 -8.26 -24.84
CA LEU A 371 0.31 -6.78 -24.77
C LEU A 371 1.05 -6.21 -25.98
N GLU A 372 2.20 -6.76 -26.37
CA GLU A 372 2.95 -6.32 -27.55
C GLU A 372 2.11 -6.47 -28.82
N LEU A 373 1.44 -7.63 -28.98
CA LEU A 373 0.53 -7.86 -30.10
C LEU A 373 -0.64 -6.86 -30.12
N PHE A 374 -1.23 -6.56 -28.97
CA PHE A 374 -2.28 -5.55 -28.86
C PHE A 374 -1.78 -4.16 -29.24
N LEU A 375 -0.58 -3.77 -28.81
CA LEU A 375 0.00 -2.46 -29.09
C LEU A 375 0.41 -2.30 -30.56
N SER A 376 0.74 -3.39 -31.28
CA SER A 376 1.10 -3.33 -32.70
C SER A 376 -0.05 -2.80 -33.58
N GLN A 377 -1.30 -2.99 -33.19
CA GLN A 377 -2.47 -2.49 -33.91
C GLN A 377 -2.52 -0.96 -33.97
N PHE A 378 -2.05 -0.27 -32.89
CA PHE A 378 -2.00 1.19 -32.86
C PHE A 378 -0.86 1.78 -33.67
N GLN A 379 0.19 0.99 -33.99
CA GLN A 379 1.30 1.46 -34.81
C GLN A 379 0.93 1.50 -36.31
N GLU A 380 -0.02 0.67 -36.73
CA GLU A 380 -0.53 0.67 -38.12
C GLU A 380 -1.46 1.86 -38.39
N GLU A 381 -2.13 2.39 -37.38
CA GLU A 381 -3.03 3.56 -37.51
C GLU A 381 -2.28 4.91 -37.48
N LEU A 382 -1.02 4.92 -37.00
CA LEU A 382 -0.18 6.13 -36.91
C LEU A 382 0.78 6.32 -38.10
N ASN A 383 0.85 5.36 -39.04
CA ASN A 383 1.62 5.42 -40.30
C ASN A 383 0.68 5.58 -41.49
#